data_50652fcffceee990a2e7a9ce2acad03a
#
_entry.id   50652fcffceee990a2e7a9ce2acad03a
#
_cell.length_a   1.000
_cell.length_b   1.000
_cell.length_c   1.000
_cell.angle_alpha   90.00
_cell.angle_beta   90.00
_cell.angle_gamma   90.00
#
_symmetry.space_group_name_H-M   'P 1'
#
loop_
_entity.id
_entity.type
_entity.pdbx_description
1 polymer ?
#
loop_
_entity_poly.entity_id
_entity_poly.type
_entity_poly.pdbx_seq_one_letter_code
_entity_poly.pdbx_strand_id
1 'polypeptide(L)'
;MKNNNKLYIIAAGLASRMGGYPKHLCAIDDKGTTNIENTLSLASMHYDEIVVVLNKMLASEYAVKTIAIAEKYNAKVKFIESGKGDGHAVYEAIKDEKDYKEVTCIWGDTYFSDSHIFQSRINVDLLTVVCSKEISPYCYINVSNDFLFSDYLIDSYKTVSSMCFKSDYSIKDDEKYLHDQSTFVVNVDKFKKYFSQYIDYCDYMTKTFIKTKDIEYSIIKFVNWVVQIVKEDFLLKAFVLPERKVKPYTISFNTKEELQKVVNLNNVKF
;
A
#
# COMPACT_ATOMS: atom_id res chain seq x y z
N MET A 1 -23.89 -13.89 -0.83
CA MET A 1 -22.58 -14.57 -1.04
C MET A 1 -21.55 -13.72 -0.33
N LYS A 2 -20.77 -14.30 0.58
CA LYS A 2 -19.64 -13.60 1.15
C LYS A 2 -18.68 -13.26 0.00
N ASN A 3 -18.30 -12.00 -0.14
CA ASN A 3 -17.25 -11.61 -1.07
C ASN A 3 -15.97 -12.18 -0.46
N ASN A 4 -15.34 -13.14 -1.06
CA ASN A 4 -14.13 -13.82 -0.56
C ASN A 4 -12.91 -12.86 -0.64
N ASN A 5 -12.99 -11.73 0.09
CA ASN A 5 -12.05 -10.61 0.04
C ASN A 5 -11.34 -10.47 1.39
N LYS A 6 -10.01 -10.40 1.35
CA LYS A 6 -9.17 -10.18 2.52
C LYS A 6 -8.31 -8.93 2.37
N LEU A 7 -8.23 -8.16 3.45
CA LEU A 7 -7.43 -6.94 3.55
C LEU A 7 -6.27 -7.13 4.53
N TYR A 8 -5.07 -6.76 4.11
CA TYR A 8 -3.91 -6.59 4.98
C TYR A 8 -3.58 -5.10 5.13
N ILE A 9 -3.57 -4.60 6.36
CA ILE A 9 -3.16 -3.23 6.71
C ILE A 9 -1.72 -3.32 7.20
N ILE A 10 -0.76 -2.91 6.39
CA ILE A 10 0.68 -3.03 6.66
C ILE A 10 1.13 -1.86 7.54
N ALA A 11 1.14 -2.06 8.84
CA ALA A 11 1.52 -1.09 9.86
C ALA A 11 2.84 -1.48 10.58
N ALA A 12 3.74 -2.19 9.88
CA ALA A 12 4.96 -2.78 10.43
C ALA A 12 6.20 -1.85 10.35
N GLY A 13 6.04 -0.59 9.98
CA GLY A 13 7.12 0.41 9.93
C GLY A 13 7.61 0.83 11.31
N LEU A 14 8.91 1.19 11.41
CA LEU A 14 9.55 1.60 12.68
C LEU A 14 9.21 3.04 13.12
N ALA A 15 8.48 3.80 12.30
CA ALA A 15 8.02 5.18 12.55
C ALA A 15 9.15 6.15 13.05
N SER A 16 10.39 5.96 12.61
CA SER A 16 11.56 6.73 13.05
C SER A 16 11.39 8.25 12.88
N ARG A 17 10.75 8.69 11.78
CA ARG A 17 10.47 10.11 11.49
C ARG A 17 9.40 10.71 12.39
N MET A 18 8.64 9.89 13.12
CA MET A 18 7.62 10.30 14.09
C MET A 18 8.09 10.14 15.54
N GLY A 19 9.41 10.04 15.76
CA GLY A 19 9.99 9.83 17.09
C GLY A 19 9.67 8.44 17.67
N GLY A 20 9.42 7.45 16.84
CA GLY A 20 9.06 6.08 17.25
C GLY A 20 7.57 5.88 17.55
N TYR A 21 6.75 6.93 17.53
CA TYR A 21 5.31 6.77 17.72
C TYR A 21 4.66 6.15 16.47
N PRO A 22 3.88 5.06 16.62
CA PRO A 22 3.30 4.34 15.48
C PRO A 22 2.30 5.21 14.71
N LYS A 23 2.54 5.41 13.42
CA LYS A 23 1.72 6.28 12.57
C LYS A 23 0.25 5.87 12.51
N HIS A 24 -0.04 4.58 12.50
CA HIS A 24 -1.40 4.07 12.51
C HIS A 24 -2.20 4.43 13.78
N LEU A 25 -1.52 4.76 14.89
CA LEU A 25 -2.13 5.22 16.14
C LEU A 25 -2.20 6.75 16.26
N CYS A 26 -1.72 7.51 15.29
CA CYS A 26 -1.85 8.96 15.28
C CYS A 26 -3.32 9.37 15.21
N ALA A 27 -3.70 10.36 16.05
CA ALA A 27 -5.02 10.97 15.98
C ALA A 27 -5.15 11.80 14.69
N ILE A 28 -6.26 11.66 14.00
CA ILE A 28 -6.56 12.32 12.72
C ILE A 28 -7.63 13.40 12.83
N ASP A 29 -8.20 13.57 13.99
CA ASP A 29 -9.21 14.59 14.30
C ASP A 29 -9.13 15.05 15.76
N ASP A 30 -9.90 16.09 16.12
CA ASP A 30 -9.97 16.65 17.48
C ASP A 30 -10.68 15.72 18.48
N LYS A 31 -11.34 14.67 18.02
CA LYS A 31 -11.99 13.66 18.88
C LYS A 31 -11.01 12.57 19.32
N GLY A 32 -9.80 12.57 18.76
CA GLY A 32 -8.79 11.56 19.03
C GLY A 32 -8.99 10.25 18.26
N THR A 33 -9.80 10.24 17.19
CA THR A 33 -9.94 9.09 16.30
C THR A 33 -8.57 8.76 15.72
N THR A 34 -8.13 7.52 15.86
CA THR A 34 -6.82 7.10 15.29
C THR A 34 -6.94 6.77 13.81
N ASN A 35 -5.82 6.87 13.08
CA ASN A 35 -5.79 6.52 11.66
C ASN A 35 -6.24 5.08 11.41
N ILE A 36 -5.85 4.13 12.26
CA ILE A 36 -6.26 2.74 12.14
C ILE A 36 -7.77 2.56 12.41
N GLU A 37 -8.36 3.28 13.36
CA GLU A 37 -9.81 3.26 13.60
C GLU A 37 -10.58 3.75 12.39
N ASN A 38 -10.15 4.86 11.76
CA ASN A 38 -10.74 5.35 10.54
C ASN A 38 -10.68 4.30 9.42
N THR A 39 -9.50 3.73 9.18
CA THR A 39 -9.30 2.73 8.14
C THR A 39 -10.18 1.49 8.37
N LEU A 40 -10.21 0.96 9.58
CA LEU A 40 -11.03 -0.20 9.95
C LEU A 40 -12.53 0.10 9.82
N SER A 41 -12.97 1.28 10.24
CA SER A 41 -14.36 1.72 10.10
C SER A 41 -14.81 1.75 8.64
N LEU A 42 -13.97 2.27 7.73
CA LEU A 42 -14.26 2.35 6.31
C LEU A 42 -14.20 0.98 5.61
N ALA A 43 -13.28 0.10 6.03
CA ALA A 43 -13.01 -1.17 5.35
C ALA A 43 -13.90 -2.32 5.82
N SER A 44 -14.41 -2.28 7.06
CA SER A 44 -15.07 -3.43 7.72
C SER A 44 -16.31 -3.96 7.01
N MET A 45 -16.99 -3.14 6.21
CA MET A 45 -18.16 -3.55 5.43
C MET A 45 -17.82 -4.16 4.07
N HIS A 46 -16.55 -4.11 3.64
CA HIS A 46 -16.13 -4.47 2.29
C HIS A 46 -15.26 -5.74 2.24
N TYR A 47 -14.73 -6.16 3.40
CA TYR A 47 -13.85 -7.32 3.50
C TYR A 47 -14.40 -8.34 4.48
N ASP A 48 -14.29 -9.62 4.13
CA ASP A 48 -14.69 -10.74 5.00
C ASP A 48 -13.68 -10.96 6.13
N GLU A 49 -12.43 -10.67 5.88
CA GLU A 49 -11.35 -10.75 6.84
C GLU A 49 -10.39 -9.55 6.70
N ILE A 50 -10.06 -8.93 7.82
CA ILE A 50 -9.07 -7.84 7.91
C ILE A 50 -7.97 -8.26 8.86
N VAL A 51 -6.71 -8.05 8.45
CA VAL A 51 -5.52 -8.34 9.23
C VAL A 51 -4.67 -7.08 9.35
N VAL A 52 -4.48 -6.61 10.58
CA VAL A 52 -3.53 -5.53 10.88
C VAL A 52 -2.17 -6.16 11.12
N VAL A 53 -1.18 -5.76 10.32
CA VAL A 53 0.17 -6.32 10.35
C VAL A 53 1.10 -5.38 11.12
N LEU A 54 1.66 -5.87 12.21
CA LEU A 54 2.55 -5.12 13.10
C LEU A 54 3.96 -5.71 13.09
N ASN A 55 4.93 -4.88 13.42
CA ASN A 55 6.31 -5.31 13.67
C ASN A 55 6.40 -5.99 15.04
N LYS A 56 7.07 -7.13 15.14
CA LYS A 56 7.37 -7.80 16.43
C LYS A 56 8.16 -6.92 17.41
N MET A 57 8.91 -5.93 16.91
CA MET A 57 9.68 -4.99 17.70
C MET A 57 8.83 -3.82 18.25
N LEU A 58 7.55 -3.75 17.90
CA LEU A 58 6.65 -2.71 18.38
C LEU A 58 6.52 -2.79 19.92
N ALA A 59 6.65 -1.65 20.61
CA ALA A 59 6.49 -1.60 22.06
C ALA A 59 5.12 -2.16 22.48
N SER A 60 5.11 -2.93 23.56
CA SER A 60 3.93 -3.70 24.01
C SER A 60 2.70 -2.83 24.23
N GLU A 61 2.88 -1.60 24.73
CA GLU A 61 1.78 -0.64 24.93
C GLU A 61 1.05 -0.27 23.65
N TYR A 62 1.79 -0.06 22.55
CA TYR A 62 1.21 0.24 21.24
C TYR A 62 0.58 -1.01 20.60
N ALA A 63 1.20 -2.17 20.79
CA ALA A 63 0.64 -3.43 20.35
C ALA A 63 -0.72 -3.70 21.02
N VAL A 64 -0.81 -3.57 22.35
CA VAL A 64 -2.05 -3.74 23.11
C VAL A 64 -3.13 -2.75 22.65
N LYS A 65 -2.77 -1.47 22.48
CA LYS A 65 -3.70 -0.46 21.96
C LYS A 65 -4.23 -0.82 20.59
N THR A 66 -3.37 -1.28 19.67
CA THR A 66 -3.77 -1.66 18.32
C THR A 66 -4.66 -2.90 18.32
N ILE A 67 -4.36 -3.90 19.15
CA ILE A 67 -5.18 -5.10 19.32
C ILE A 67 -6.58 -4.72 19.79
N ALA A 68 -6.69 -3.88 20.83
CA ALA A 68 -7.96 -3.44 21.36
C ALA A 68 -8.82 -2.68 20.32
N ILE A 69 -8.18 -1.89 19.45
CA ILE A 69 -8.87 -1.25 18.35
C ILE A 69 -9.31 -2.28 17.29
N ALA A 70 -8.42 -3.17 16.89
CA ALA A 70 -8.72 -4.20 15.87
C ALA A 70 -9.91 -5.10 16.29
N GLU A 71 -9.98 -5.49 17.55
CA GLU A 71 -11.07 -6.30 18.11
C GLU A 71 -12.44 -5.64 17.97
N LYS A 72 -12.54 -4.31 18.11
CA LYS A 72 -13.81 -3.57 17.93
C LYS A 72 -14.38 -3.73 16.51
N TYR A 73 -13.52 -3.98 15.52
CA TYR A 73 -13.88 -4.14 14.12
C TYR A 73 -13.76 -5.59 13.64
N ASN A 74 -13.64 -6.54 14.57
CA ASN A 74 -13.46 -7.96 14.26
C ASN A 74 -12.25 -8.23 13.33
N ALA A 75 -11.22 -7.40 13.41
CA ALA A 75 -9.98 -7.55 12.67
C ALA A 75 -8.95 -8.35 13.47
N LYS A 76 -8.16 -9.17 12.78
CA LYS A 76 -7.06 -9.94 13.36
C LYS A 76 -5.78 -9.09 13.40
N VAL A 77 -4.87 -9.44 14.31
CA VAL A 77 -3.53 -8.85 14.34
C VAL A 77 -2.49 -9.91 14.05
N LYS A 78 -1.57 -9.65 13.12
CA LYS A 78 -0.43 -10.50 12.78
C LYS A 78 0.88 -9.77 13.06
N PHE A 79 1.79 -10.42 13.77
CA PHE A 79 3.13 -9.88 14.03
C PHE A 79 4.14 -10.48 13.04
N ILE A 80 4.93 -9.64 12.39
CA ILE A 80 5.97 -10.04 11.45
C ILE A 80 7.34 -9.48 11.86
N GLU A 81 8.40 -10.11 11.40
CA GLU A 81 9.72 -9.49 11.41
C GLU A 81 9.79 -8.53 10.22
N SER A 82 10.05 -7.26 10.51
CA SER A 82 10.21 -6.23 9.48
C SER A 82 11.54 -5.49 9.62
N GLY A 83 11.83 -4.58 8.70
CA GLY A 83 13.09 -3.83 8.68
C GLY A 83 13.90 -4.06 7.41
N LYS A 84 13.42 -4.94 6.51
CA LYS A 84 14.05 -5.19 5.21
C LYS A 84 13.30 -4.51 4.04
N GLY A 85 12.48 -3.51 4.32
CA GLY A 85 11.70 -2.77 3.34
C GLY A 85 10.20 -3.11 3.34
N ASP A 86 9.45 -2.28 2.62
CA ASP A 86 7.99 -2.33 2.54
C ASP A 86 7.48 -3.57 1.81
N GLY A 87 8.14 -3.95 0.70
CA GLY A 87 7.81 -5.16 -0.03
C GLY A 87 8.05 -6.44 0.78
N HIS A 88 9.13 -6.46 1.58
CA HIS A 88 9.38 -7.59 2.48
C HIS A 88 8.30 -7.69 3.56
N ALA A 89 7.80 -6.58 4.08
CA ALA A 89 6.71 -6.59 5.05
C ALA A 89 5.42 -7.18 4.45
N VAL A 90 5.10 -6.88 3.19
CA VAL A 90 3.99 -7.51 2.47
C VAL A 90 4.21 -9.00 2.29
N TYR A 91 5.39 -9.41 1.82
CA TYR A 91 5.73 -10.82 1.63
C TYR A 91 5.58 -11.62 2.94
N GLU A 92 6.13 -11.12 4.05
CA GLU A 92 5.99 -11.73 5.38
C GLU A 92 4.53 -11.78 5.86
N ALA A 93 3.74 -10.77 5.53
CA ALA A 93 2.32 -10.74 5.87
C ALA A 93 1.54 -11.87 5.20
N ILE A 94 1.81 -12.16 3.93
CA ILE A 94 1.02 -13.08 3.12
C ILE A 94 1.70 -14.43 2.82
N LYS A 95 2.94 -14.67 3.25
CA LYS A 95 3.70 -15.90 2.90
C LYS A 95 2.99 -17.19 3.30
N ASP A 96 2.24 -17.18 4.41
CA ASP A 96 1.49 -18.33 4.93
C ASP A 96 0.03 -18.36 4.45
N GLU A 97 -0.38 -17.39 3.63
CA GLU A 97 -1.76 -17.30 3.10
C GLU A 97 -2.05 -18.47 2.15
N LYS A 98 -3.18 -19.16 2.37
CA LYS A 98 -3.61 -20.32 1.59
C LYS A 98 -5.09 -20.28 1.23
N ASP A 99 -5.88 -19.49 1.97
CA ASP A 99 -7.33 -19.49 1.85
C ASP A 99 -7.83 -18.49 0.80
N TYR A 100 -7.01 -17.47 0.50
CA TYR A 100 -7.35 -16.41 -0.42
C TYR A 100 -6.36 -16.40 -1.61
N LYS A 101 -6.92 -16.48 -2.82
CA LYS A 101 -6.13 -16.38 -4.05
C LYS A 101 -5.61 -14.97 -4.29
N GLU A 102 -6.40 -13.98 -3.91
CA GLU A 102 -6.14 -12.57 -4.09
C GLU A 102 -6.36 -11.84 -2.77
N VAL A 103 -5.49 -10.91 -2.45
CA VAL A 103 -5.61 -10.07 -1.24
C VAL A 103 -5.32 -8.62 -1.56
N THR A 104 -6.03 -7.73 -0.87
CA THR A 104 -5.74 -6.29 -0.90
C THR A 104 -4.74 -5.96 0.20
N CYS A 105 -3.77 -5.12 -0.11
CA CYS A 105 -2.82 -4.57 0.85
C CYS A 105 -2.88 -3.04 0.83
N ILE A 106 -2.83 -2.43 2.00
CA ILE A 106 -2.76 -0.97 2.17
C ILE A 106 -1.68 -0.60 3.18
N TRP A 107 -1.16 0.62 3.06
CA TRP A 107 -0.20 1.14 4.04
C TRP A 107 -0.91 1.69 5.27
N GLY A 108 -0.45 1.31 6.46
CA GLY A 108 -1.05 1.73 7.75
C GLY A 108 -0.78 3.19 8.12
N ASP A 109 0.08 3.89 7.39
CA ASP A 109 0.38 5.31 7.54
C ASP A 109 -0.35 6.20 6.51
N THR A 110 -1.40 5.67 5.92
CA THR A 110 -2.24 6.37 4.96
C THR A 110 -3.61 6.64 5.56
N TYR A 111 -4.04 7.89 5.48
CA TYR A 111 -5.41 8.29 5.75
C TYR A 111 -6.27 8.08 4.51
N PHE A 112 -7.42 7.45 4.67
CA PHE A 112 -8.44 7.25 3.64
C PHE A 112 -9.61 8.19 3.92
N SER A 113 -10.02 8.97 2.93
CA SER A 113 -11.09 9.97 3.12
C SER A 113 -12.48 9.36 3.13
N ASP A 114 -12.66 8.20 2.50
CA ASP A 114 -13.89 7.42 2.45
C ASP A 114 -13.65 5.97 2.03
N SER A 115 -14.73 5.19 1.89
CA SER A 115 -14.68 3.75 1.56
C SER A 115 -14.58 3.44 0.06
N HIS A 116 -14.50 4.44 -0.82
CA HIS A 116 -14.60 4.23 -2.28
C HIS A 116 -13.53 3.25 -2.82
N ILE A 117 -12.30 3.37 -2.32
CA ILE A 117 -11.20 2.47 -2.69
C ILE A 117 -11.52 1.01 -2.32
N PHE A 118 -12.19 0.78 -1.18
CA PHE A 118 -12.51 -0.56 -0.68
C PHE A 118 -13.70 -1.21 -1.39
N GLN A 119 -14.50 -0.42 -2.12
CA GLN A 119 -15.65 -0.93 -2.87
C GLN A 119 -15.26 -1.48 -4.24
N SER A 120 -14.11 -1.12 -4.76
CA SER A 120 -13.67 -1.47 -6.10
C SER A 120 -13.26 -2.93 -6.18
N ARG A 121 -13.87 -3.70 -7.11
CA ARG A 121 -13.37 -5.01 -7.49
C ARG A 121 -12.22 -4.84 -8.47
N ILE A 122 -11.04 -5.23 -8.06
CA ILE A 122 -9.80 -5.04 -8.80
C ILE A 122 -9.30 -6.39 -9.30
N ASN A 123 -9.20 -6.54 -10.62
CA ASN A 123 -8.59 -7.73 -11.22
C ASN A 123 -7.06 -7.67 -11.08
N VAL A 124 -6.46 -8.82 -10.77
CA VAL A 124 -5.02 -8.93 -10.59
C VAL A 124 -4.45 -10.16 -11.29
N ASP A 125 -3.34 -9.97 -12.02
CA ASP A 125 -2.54 -11.08 -12.54
C ASP A 125 -1.38 -11.43 -11.59
N LEU A 126 -0.53 -10.47 -11.27
CA LEU A 126 0.49 -10.55 -10.24
C LEU A 126 0.27 -9.46 -9.18
N LEU A 127 0.26 -8.21 -9.62
CA LEU A 127 0.07 -7.04 -8.78
C LEU A 127 -0.67 -5.96 -9.56
N THR A 128 -1.70 -5.39 -8.93
CA THR A 128 -2.41 -4.21 -9.44
C THR A 128 -2.30 -3.09 -8.42
N VAL A 129 -1.73 -1.95 -8.82
CA VAL A 129 -1.61 -0.74 -7.99
C VAL A 129 -2.83 0.13 -8.23
N VAL A 130 -3.44 0.64 -7.17
CA VAL A 130 -4.50 1.65 -7.25
C VAL A 130 -3.85 3.03 -7.35
N CYS A 131 -4.23 3.80 -8.35
CA CYS A 131 -3.65 5.10 -8.62
C CYS A 131 -4.70 6.12 -9.06
N SER A 132 -4.33 7.38 -9.03
CA SER A 132 -5.14 8.49 -9.55
C SER A 132 -4.23 9.61 -10.07
N LYS A 133 -4.83 10.65 -10.63
CA LYS A 133 -4.14 11.92 -10.95
C LYS A 133 -3.94 12.82 -9.73
N GLU A 134 -4.52 12.48 -8.59
CA GLU A 134 -4.38 13.25 -7.35
C GLU A 134 -2.94 13.15 -6.84
N ILE A 135 -2.33 14.28 -6.56
CA ILE A 135 -0.92 14.35 -6.16
C ILE A 135 -0.69 13.60 -4.84
N SER A 136 0.08 12.54 -4.93
CA SER A 136 0.62 11.81 -3.78
C SER A 136 2.12 12.16 -3.63
N PRO A 137 2.64 12.33 -2.41
CA PRO A 137 4.00 12.81 -2.23
C PRO A 137 5.11 11.78 -2.50
N TYR A 138 4.78 10.49 -2.67
CA TYR A 138 5.81 9.47 -2.55
C TYR A 138 6.13 8.68 -3.81
N CYS A 139 5.15 8.35 -4.65
CA CYS A 139 5.38 7.46 -5.76
C CYS A 139 4.63 7.88 -7.02
N TYR A 140 5.35 7.86 -8.15
CA TYR A 140 4.79 7.99 -9.50
C TYR A 140 4.67 6.63 -10.16
N ILE A 141 3.63 6.48 -10.96
CA ILE A 141 3.37 5.30 -11.76
C ILE A 141 3.36 5.71 -13.23
N ASN A 142 4.31 5.19 -13.98
CA ASN A 142 4.32 5.29 -15.42
C ASN A 142 3.57 4.11 -16.02
N VAL A 143 2.73 4.38 -16.98
CA VAL A 143 1.94 3.37 -17.69
C VAL A 143 2.28 3.38 -19.17
N SER A 144 2.22 2.21 -19.81
CA SER A 144 2.32 2.13 -21.25
C SER A 144 1.05 2.70 -21.89
N ASN A 145 1.23 3.34 -23.05
CA ASN A 145 0.13 3.89 -23.83
C ASN A 145 -0.65 2.82 -24.64
N ASP A 146 -0.37 1.55 -24.42
CA ASP A 146 -1.06 0.46 -25.10
C ASP A 146 -2.50 0.42 -24.62
N PHE A 147 -3.37 1.01 -25.45
CA PHE A 147 -4.81 0.91 -25.32
C PHE A 147 -5.21 -0.55 -25.58
N LEU A 148 -5.53 -1.28 -24.55
CA LEU A 148 -6.36 -2.46 -24.71
C LEU A 148 -7.76 -1.96 -25.06
N PHE A 149 -8.11 -2.07 -26.36
CA PHE A 149 -9.40 -1.67 -26.88
C PHE A 149 -10.53 -2.45 -26.21
N SER A 150 -11.33 -1.76 -25.42
CA SER A 150 -12.75 -2.07 -25.27
C SER A 150 -13.54 -0.78 -25.00
N ASP A 151 -14.25 -0.33 -26.01
CA ASP A 151 -14.89 0.99 -26.07
C ASP A 151 -16.18 1.14 -25.24
N TYR A 152 -16.51 0.28 -24.28
CA TYR A 152 -17.83 0.33 -23.62
C TYR A 152 -17.89 0.13 -22.11
N LEU A 153 -16.78 -0.09 -21.44
CA LEU A 153 -16.71 0.01 -19.98
C LEU A 153 -15.48 0.84 -19.65
N ILE A 154 -15.59 1.79 -18.76
CA ILE A 154 -14.52 2.63 -18.29
C ILE A 154 -13.40 1.71 -17.78
N ASP A 155 -12.54 1.24 -18.68
CA ASP A 155 -11.40 0.40 -18.32
C ASP A 155 -10.34 1.28 -17.66
N SER A 156 -10.47 1.33 -16.35
CA SER A 156 -9.52 2.00 -15.46
C SER A 156 -8.19 1.27 -15.38
N TYR A 157 -7.96 0.21 -16.18
CA TYR A 157 -6.73 -0.58 -16.14
C TYR A 157 -5.73 -0.15 -17.20
N LYS A 158 -4.47 -0.04 -16.77
CA LYS A 158 -3.30 0.22 -17.64
C LYS A 158 -2.17 -0.71 -17.24
N THR A 159 -1.30 -1.05 -18.20
CA THR A 159 -0.07 -1.78 -17.90
C THR A 159 0.95 -0.84 -17.26
N VAL A 160 1.55 -1.25 -16.14
CA VAL A 160 2.60 -0.49 -15.47
C VAL A 160 3.92 -0.68 -16.21
N SER A 161 4.52 0.41 -16.67
CA SER A 161 5.85 0.39 -17.29
C SER A 161 6.99 0.69 -16.32
N SER A 162 6.73 1.46 -15.26
CA SER A 162 7.65 1.64 -14.13
C SER A 162 6.97 2.30 -12.94
N MET A 163 7.61 2.20 -11.77
CA MET A 163 7.28 2.96 -10.58
C MET A 163 8.53 3.69 -10.08
N CYS A 164 8.37 4.91 -9.59
CA CYS A 164 9.47 5.75 -9.16
C CYS A 164 9.16 6.47 -7.85
N PHE A 165 10.15 6.60 -6.97
CA PHE A 165 10.05 7.52 -5.83
C PHE A 165 10.14 8.96 -6.31
N LYS A 166 9.38 9.86 -5.69
CA LYS A 166 9.41 11.30 -6.00
C LYS A 166 10.79 11.91 -5.76
N SER A 167 11.53 11.39 -4.77
CA SER A 167 12.90 11.83 -4.46
C SER A 167 13.92 11.56 -5.56
N ASP A 168 13.64 10.59 -6.44
CA ASP A 168 14.60 10.14 -7.45
C ASP A 168 14.58 11.00 -8.72
N TYR A 169 13.57 11.86 -8.85
CA TYR A 169 13.38 12.71 -10.02
C TYR A 169 13.00 14.15 -9.64
N SER A 170 13.68 15.12 -10.23
CA SER A 170 13.26 16.53 -10.23
C SER A 170 12.13 16.75 -11.25
N ILE A 171 10.96 16.18 -10.99
CA ILE A 171 9.82 16.26 -11.91
C ILE A 171 9.19 17.64 -11.80
N LYS A 172 9.18 18.39 -12.90
CA LYS A 172 8.57 19.72 -12.99
C LYS A 172 7.06 19.71 -13.26
N ASP A 173 6.50 18.57 -13.72
CA ASP A 173 5.10 18.43 -14.15
C ASP A 173 4.44 17.25 -13.41
N ASP A 174 4.09 17.45 -12.14
CA ASP A 174 3.40 16.46 -11.31
C ASP A 174 2.04 16.01 -11.92
N GLU A 175 1.37 16.89 -12.67
CA GLU A 175 0.02 16.64 -13.22
C GLU A 175 -0.03 15.60 -14.36
N LYS A 176 1.11 15.25 -14.94
CA LYS A 176 1.18 14.27 -16.06
C LYS A 176 1.25 12.83 -15.60
N TYR A 177 1.55 12.59 -14.33
CA TYR A 177 1.80 11.26 -13.81
C TYR A 177 0.60 10.74 -13.03
N LEU A 178 0.49 9.41 -12.98
CA LEU A 178 -0.38 8.75 -12.03
C LEU A 178 0.35 8.61 -10.69
N HIS A 179 -0.39 8.75 -9.60
CA HIS A 179 0.13 8.67 -8.24
C HIS A 179 -0.45 7.48 -7.51
N ASP A 180 0.39 6.76 -6.78
CA ASP A 180 -0.02 5.65 -5.91
C ASP A 180 -0.98 6.13 -4.83
N GLN A 181 -2.10 5.42 -4.68
CA GLN A 181 -3.09 5.65 -3.64
C GLN A 181 -2.93 4.68 -2.46
N SER A 182 -1.70 4.25 -2.19
CA SER A 182 -1.34 3.42 -1.03
C SER A 182 -2.11 2.10 -0.94
N THR A 183 -2.65 1.64 -2.05
CA THR A 183 -3.48 0.44 -2.14
C THR A 183 -3.05 -0.40 -3.33
N PHE A 184 -2.88 -1.69 -3.09
CA PHE A 184 -2.58 -2.64 -4.16
C PHE A 184 -3.20 -4.00 -3.88
N VAL A 185 -3.52 -4.72 -4.95
CA VAL A 185 -4.03 -6.08 -4.90
C VAL A 185 -2.98 -7.02 -5.45
N VAL A 186 -2.75 -8.14 -4.78
CA VAL A 186 -1.79 -9.15 -5.22
C VAL A 186 -2.46 -10.50 -5.39
N ASN A 187 -2.05 -11.22 -6.44
CA ASN A 187 -2.27 -12.66 -6.52
C ASN A 187 -1.26 -13.35 -5.60
N VAL A 188 -1.76 -14.01 -4.57
CA VAL A 188 -0.94 -14.53 -3.46
C VAL A 188 0.14 -15.48 -3.94
N ASP A 189 -0.19 -16.47 -4.77
CA ASP A 189 0.77 -17.48 -5.20
C ASP A 189 1.81 -16.92 -6.16
N LYS A 190 1.37 -16.11 -7.13
CA LYS A 190 2.29 -15.45 -8.05
C LYS A 190 3.19 -14.46 -7.32
N PHE A 191 2.64 -13.66 -6.40
CA PHE A 191 3.43 -12.71 -5.63
C PHE A 191 4.50 -13.43 -4.79
N LYS A 192 4.13 -14.47 -4.05
CA LYS A 192 5.10 -15.28 -3.28
C LYS A 192 6.22 -15.81 -4.17
N LYS A 193 5.87 -16.38 -5.33
CA LYS A 193 6.86 -16.92 -6.29
C LYS A 193 7.81 -15.83 -6.80
N TYR A 194 7.29 -14.76 -7.37
CA TYR A 194 8.12 -13.72 -8.00
C TYR A 194 8.88 -12.90 -6.95
N PHE A 195 8.28 -12.63 -5.80
CA PHE A 195 8.96 -11.87 -4.76
C PHE A 195 10.10 -12.66 -4.12
N SER A 196 9.97 -13.98 -3.95
CA SER A 196 11.07 -14.84 -3.55
C SER A 196 12.24 -14.79 -4.55
N GLN A 197 11.96 -14.87 -5.84
CA GLN A 197 12.97 -14.73 -6.90
C GLN A 197 13.65 -13.34 -6.88
N TYR A 198 12.87 -12.29 -6.59
CA TYR A 198 13.41 -10.94 -6.42
C TYR A 198 14.34 -10.82 -5.21
N ILE A 199 14.02 -11.45 -4.08
CA ILE A 199 14.90 -11.53 -2.91
C ILE A 199 16.23 -12.21 -3.32
N ASP A 200 16.17 -13.38 -3.96
CA ASP A 200 17.35 -14.12 -4.40
C ASP A 200 18.21 -13.28 -5.36
N TYR A 201 17.59 -12.58 -6.31
CA TYR A 201 18.26 -11.66 -7.22
C TYR A 201 18.96 -10.52 -6.46
N CYS A 202 18.31 -9.86 -5.53
CA CYS A 202 18.88 -8.77 -4.74
C CYS A 202 20.05 -9.28 -3.88
N ASP A 203 19.92 -10.44 -3.26
CA ASP A 203 20.97 -11.05 -2.45
C ASP A 203 22.20 -11.39 -3.31
N TYR A 204 21.97 -11.96 -4.50
CA TYR A 204 23.04 -12.23 -5.45
C TYR A 204 23.77 -10.96 -5.88
N MET A 205 23.02 -9.94 -6.30
CA MET A 205 23.58 -8.65 -6.75
C MET A 205 24.39 -7.96 -5.66
N THR A 206 23.90 -7.99 -4.43
CA THR A 206 24.57 -7.36 -3.28
C THR A 206 25.86 -8.11 -2.92
N LYS A 207 25.83 -9.43 -2.85
CA LYS A 207 27.02 -10.24 -2.56
C LYS A 207 28.11 -10.09 -3.62
N THR A 208 27.70 -9.98 -4.89
CA THR A 208 28.62 -9.99 -6.02
C THR A 208 29.18 -8.60 -6.34
N PHE A 209 28.36 -7.55 -6.31
CA PHE A 209 28.72 -6.25 -6.88
C PHE A 209 28.75 -5.09 -5.88
N ILE A 210 27.87 -5.07 -4.87
CA ILE A 210 27.64 -3.86 -4.06
C ILE A 210 28.35 -3.88 -2.71
N LYS A 211 28.56 -5.07 -2.13
CA LYS A 211 29.24 -5.29 -0.83
C LYS A 211 28.67 -4.48 0.35
N THR A 212 27.44 -4.00 0.25
CA THR A 212 26.73 -3.33 1.36
C THR A 212 25.97 -4.33 2.22
N LYS A 213 25.77 -4.00 3.52
CA LYS A 213 25.14 -4.93 4.46
C LYS A 213 23.61 -4.88 4.47
N ASP A 214 23.03 -3.78 4.04
CA ASP A 214 21.58 -3.54 4.19
C ASP A 214 20.88 -3.49 2.84
N ILE A 215 20.11 -4.54 2.55
CA ILE A 215 19.27 -4.64 1.37
C ILE A 215 17.85 -4.23 1.77
N GLU A 216 17.27 -3.28 1.02
CA GLU A 216 15.87 -2.92 1.13
C GLU A 216 15.07 -3.56 -0.01
N TYR A 217 14.18 -4.48 0.33
CA TYR A 217 13.26 -5.12 -0.64
C TYR A 217 11.97 -4.31 -0.73
N SER A 218 11.95 -3.33 -1.62
CA SER A 218 10.82 -2.42 -1.83
C SER A 218 9.86 -2.95 -2.90
N ILE A 219 8.56 -2.66 -2.74
CA ILE A 219 7.54 -2.93 -3.77
C ILE A 219 7.88 -2.20 -5.08
N ILE A 220 8.32 -0.94 -5.00
CA ILE A 220 8.67 -0.15 -6.18
C ILE A 220 9.83 -0.80 -6.95
N LYS A 221 10.87 -1.20 -6.24
CA LYS A 221 12.01 -1.90 -6.84
C LYS A 221 11.62 -3.26 -7.40
N PHE A 222 10.73 -3.98 -6.72
CA PHE A 222 10.18 -5.24 -7.21
C PHE A 222 9.40 -5.07 -8.51
N VAL A 223 8.52 -4.09 -8.60
CA VAL A 223 7.77 -3.77 -9.84
C VAL A 223 8.74 -3.49 -10.99
N ASN A 224 9.74 -2.64 -10.76
CA ASN A 224 10.75 -2.34 -11.79
C ASN A 224 11.59 -3.55 -12.17
N TRP A 225 11.88 -4.44 -11.23
CA TRP A 225 12.58 -5.71 -11.52
C TRP A 225 11.73 -6.63 -12.41
N VAL A 226 10.41 -6.73 -12.17
CA VAL A 226 9.49 -7.50 -13.02
C VAL A 226 9.49 -6.94 -14.43
N VAL A 227 9.38 -5.61 -14.59
CA VAL A 227 9.37 -4.96 -15.91
C VAL A 227 10.69 -5.14 -16.65
N GLN A 228 11.81 -4.87 -15.99
CA GLN A 228 13.12 -4.72 -16.66
C GLN A 228 13.87 -6.03 -16.80
N ILE A 229 13.78 -6.91 -15.81
CA ILE A 229 14.57 -8.15 -15.74
C ILE A 229 13.73 -9.36 -16.15
N VAL A 230 12.54 -9.52 -15.57
CA VAL A 230 11.64 -10.63 -15.91
C VAL A 230 10.99 -10.40 -17.27
N LYS A 231 10.73 -9.13 -17.64
CA LYS A 231 10.09 -8.71 -18.90
C LYS A 231 8.67 -9.27 -19.09
N GLU A 232 7.95 -9.38 -17.98
CA GLU A 232 6.56 -9.81 -17.92
C GLU A 232 5.69 -8.66 -17.37
N ASP A 233 5.80 -7.47 -17.96
CA ASP A 233 5.10 -6.25 -17.56
C ASP A 233 3.58 -6.38 -17.61
N PHE A 234 3.05 -7.22 -18.53
CA PHE A 234 1.61 -7.52 -18.60
C PHE A 234 1.02 -8.11 -17.31
N LEU A 235 1.87 -8.61 -16.40
CA LEU A 235 1.47 -9.07 -15.06
C LEU A 235 1.19 -7.93 -14.08
N LEU A 236 1.62 -6.71 -14.42
CA LEU A 236 1.54 -5.53 -13.56
C LEU A 236 0.51 -4.55 -14.12
N LYS A 237 -0.50 -4.24 -13.31
CA LYS A 237 -1.58 -3.34 -13.70
C LYS A 237 -1.67 -2.12 -12.79
N ALA A 238 -2.12 -1.01 -13.36
CA ALA A 238 -2.57 0.17 -12.66
C ALA A 238 -4.10 0.26 -12.79
N PHE A 239 -4.81 0.29 -11.67
CA PHE A 239 -6.23 0.61 -11.63
C PHE A 239 -6.39 2.10 -11.35
N VAL A 240 -6.88 2.84 -12.35
CA VAL A 240 -6.96 4.31 -12.31
C VAL A 240 -8.32 4.73 -11.76
N LEU A 241 -8.31 5.36 -10.59
CA LEU A 241 -9.51 5.96 -10.00
C LEU A 241 -9.91 7.24 -10.77
N PRO A 242 -11.21 7.55 -10.84
CA PRO A 242 -11.69 8.79 -11.44
C PRO A 242 -11.19 10.01 -10.66
N GLU A 243 -11.01 11.14 -11.34
CA GLU A 243 -10.56 12.38 -10.73
C GLU A 243 -11.60 12.95 -9.77
N ARG A 244 -11.16 13.47 -8.62
CA ARG A 244 -11.99 14.13 -7.62
C ARG A 244 -11.69 15.62 -7.53
N LYS A 245 -12.73 16.42 -7.26
CA LYS A 245 -12.61 17.89 -7.15
C LYS A 245 -12.56 18.39 -5.70
N VAL A 246 -12.99 17.59 -4.73
CA VAL A 246 -13.27 18.10 -3.37
C VAL A 246 -12.33 17.51 -2.31
N LYS A 247 -12.18 16.19 -2.27
CA LYS A 247 -11.32 15.51 -1.28
C LYS A 247 -10.43 14.50 -1.97
N PRO A 248 -9.13 14.41 -1.61
CA PRO A 248 -8.27 13.35 -2.10
C PRO A 248 -8.76 11.99 -1.60
N TYR A 249 -8.47 10.93 -2.36
CA TYR A 249 -8.76 9.56 -1.93
C TYR A 249 -7.97 9.19 -0.69
N THR A 250 -6.69 9.54 -0.71
CA THR A 250 -5.75 9.20 0.35
C THR A 250 -4.80 10.35 0.65
N ILE A 251 -4.30 10.38 1.87
CA ILE A 251 -3.19 11.23 2.29
C ILE A 251 -2.23 10.35 3.08
N SER A 252 -1.07 10.05 2.53
CA SER A 252 0.00 9.39 3.27
C SER A 252 0.77 10.42 4.10
N PHE A 253 1.13 10.07 5.33
CA PHE A 253 1.87 10.98 6.20
C PHE A 253 3.06 10.28 6.86
N ASN A 254 4.24 10.89 6.72
CA ASN A 254 5.49 10.45 7.31
C ASN A 254 6.04 11.43 8.33
N THR A 255 5.50 12.65 8.36
CA THR A 255 5.90 13.73 9.26
C THR A 255 4.70 14.30 10.01
N LYS A 256 4.99 15.09 11.06
CA LYS A 256 3.95 15.79 11.83
C LYS A 256 3.21 16.84 11.00
N GLU A 257 3.92 17.49 10.09
CA GLU A 257 3.36 18.50 9.18
C GLU A 257 2.36 17.88 8.20
N GLU A 258 2.67 16.69 7.69
CA GLU A 258 1.75 15.94 6.82
C GLU A 258 0.53 15.44 7.60
N LEU A 259 0.72 14.94 8.83
CA LEU A 259 -0.39 14.56 9.72
C LEU A 259 -1.30 15.77 10.01
N GLN A 260 -0.74 16.97 10.22
CA GLN A 260 -1.53 18.17 10.46
C GLN A 260 -2.47 18.50 9.28
N LYS A 261 -2.06 18.21 8.03
CA LYS A 261 -2.95 18.37 6.86
C LYS A 261 -4.17 17.46 6.95
N VAL A 262 -4.00 16.22 7.43
CA VAL A 262 -5.11 15.28 7.66
C VAL A 262 -6.06 15.81 8.73
N VAL A 263 -5.52 16.26 9.87
CA VAL A 263 -6.31 16.82 10.97
C VAL A 263 -7.11 18.03 10.50
N ASN A 264 -6.47 18.96 9.78
CA ASN A 264 -7.13 20.14 9.25
C ASN A 264 -8.27 19.77 8.28
N LEU A 265 -8.06 18.77 7.40
CA LEU A 265 -9.09 18.31 6.46
C LEU A 265 -10.33 17.75 7.18
N ASN A 266 -10.12 17.03 8.29
CA ASN A 266 -11.21 16.41 9.06
C ASN A 266 -11.97 17.43 9.94
N ASN A 267 -11.32 18.52 10.33
CA ASN A 267 -11.94 19.56 11.16
C ASN A 267 -12.70 20.62 10.34
N VAL A 268 -12.53 20.65 9.00
CA VAL A 268 -13.36 21.49 8.14
C VAL A 268 -14.75 20.87 8.07
N LYS A 269 -15.74 21.54 8.67
CA LYS A 269 -17.16 21.22 8.47
C LYS A 269 -17.56 21.74 7.08
N PHE A 270 -17.82 20.84 6.15
CA PHE A 270 -18.45 21.14 4.85
C PHE A 270 -19.96 21.26 5.01
#